data_9ea2df836f8178c72609100a06abaa3c
#
_entry.id   9ea2df836f8178c72609100a06abaa3c
#
_cell.length_a   1.000
_cell.length_b   1.000
_cell.length_c   1.000
_cell.angle_alpha   90.00
_cell.angle_beta   90.00
_cell.angle_gamma   90.00
#
_symmetry.space_group_name_H-M   'P 1'
#
loop_
_entity.id
_entity.type
_entity.pdbx_description
1 polymer ?
#
loop_
_entity_poly.entity_id
_entity_poly.type
_entity_poly.pdbx_seq_one_letter_code
_entity_poly.pdbx_strand_id
1 'polypeptide(L)'
;EYAKQANQAMHYGRLQPELDGFADAAKHFFASGGKGMNVTVPFKLDAKAFADQLTMRAQLAGAVNTLWIQDGTIYGDNTDGAGLVRDLLAQGIALHTARILLIGAGGAARGVIGPLLEQSPKCLVIANRSTEKANELVQIFAGLASSKEVALESRSLLDLESPEKTPYPFDLVINATAAGLSDQSPLSPAALINIFTPSSFAYDMVYGKTTAFMQQAL
;
A
#
# COMPACT_ATOMS: atom_id res chain seq x y z
N GLU A 1 15.96 -1.02 -17.24
CA GLU A 1 15.07 -0.87 -18.40
C GLU A 1 14.59 0.58 -18.56
N TYR A 2 13.93 1.18 -17.55
CA TYR A 2 13.44 2.57 -17.60
C TYR A 2 14.54 3.63 -17.82
N ALA A 3 15.73 3.46 -17.23
CA ALA A 3 16.84 4.38 -17.45
C ALA A 3 17.29 4.38 -18.92
N LYS A 4 17.27 3.23 -19.59
CA LYS A 4 17.56 3.12 -21.02
C LYS A 4 16.48 3.81 -21.87
N GLN A 5 15.19 3.62 -21.53
CA GLN A 5 14.06 4.28 -22.20
C GLN A 5 14.14 5.81 -22.06
N ALA A 6 14.55 6.29 -20.88
CA ALA A 6 14.75 7.72 -20.60
C ALA A 6 16.11 8.27 -21.08
N ASN A 7 16.93 7.47 -21.79
CA ASN A 7 18.28 7.80 -22.22
C ASN A 7 19.17 8.35 -21.08
N GLN A 8 19.06 7.76 -19.88
CA GLN A 8 19.84 8.16 -18.72
C GLN A 8 20.95 7.16 -18.44
N ALA A 9 22.19 7.63 -18.36
CA ALA A 9 23.32 6.86 -17.87
C ALA A 9 23.20 6.71 -16.35
N MET A 10 22.75 5.54 -15.88
CA MET A 10 22.55 5.25 -14.48
C MET A 10 23.11 3.90 -14.11
N HIS A 11 23.82 3.83 -12.99
CA HIS A 11 24.15 2.58 -12.32
C HIS A 11 23.12 2.31 -11.21
N TYR A 12 22.51 1.11 -11.25
CA TYR A 12 21.55 0.68 -10.22
C TYR A 12 22.06 -0.60 -9.59
N GLY A 13 22.39 -0.52 -8.30
CA GLY A 13 22.90 -1.63 -7.49
C GLY A 13 21.92 -2.06 -6.39
N ARG A 14 22.35 -2.99 -5.56
CA ARG A 14 21.62 -3.45 -4.38
C ARG A 14 22.49 -3.22 -3.13
N LEU A 15 21.85 -2.73 -2.07
CA LEU A 15 22.42 -2.61 -0.74
C LEU A 15 21.55 -3.44 0.22
N GLN A 16 22.21 -4.25 1.04
CA GLN A 16 21.55 -5.08 2.04
C GLN A 16 22.27 -4.88 3.37
N PRO A 17 21.93 -3.81 4.12
CA PRO A 17 22.50 -3.60 5.44
C PRO A 17 21.93 -4.57 6.47
N GLU A 18 22.60 -4.70 7.61
CA GLU A 18 22.07 -5.35 8.80
C GLU A 18 20.83 -4.57 9.30
N LEU A 19 19.99 -5.20 10.14
CA LEU A 19 18.71 -4.65 10.58
C LEU A 19 18.83 -3.27 11.26
N ASP A 20 19.93 -2.99 11.96
CA ASP A 20 20.23 -1.73 12.63
C ASP A 20 21.19 -0.83 11.82
N GLY A 21 21.64 -1.28 10.64
CA GLY A 21 22.66 -0.65 9.81
C GLY A 21 22.13 0.29 8.71
N PHE A 22 20.81 0.49 8.59
CA PHE A 22 20.23 1.24 7.47
C PHE A 22 20.76 2.67 7.37
N ALA A 23 20.79 3.42 8.48
CA ALA A 23 21.16 4.83 8.46
C ALA A 23 22.62 5.03 8.03
N ASP A 24 23.54 4.18 8.49
CA ASP A 24 24.96 4.27 8.14
C ASP A 24 25.20 3.86 6.69
N ALA A 25 24.50 2.82 6.20
CA ALA A 25 24.56 2.43 4.80
C ALA A 25 24.03 3.53 3.87
N ALA A 26 22.93 4.18 4.23
CA ALA A 26 22.32 5.28 3.47
C ALA A 26 23.26 6.52 3.46
N LYS A 27 23.84 6.89 4.61
CA LYS A 27 24.84 7.98 4.70
C LYS A 27 26.03 7.71 3.78
N HIS A 28 26.60 6.50 3.87
CA HIS A 28 27.74 6.12 3.04
C HIS A 28 27.40 6.17 1.55
N PHE A 29 26.22 5.67 1.16
CA PHE A 29 25.74 5.70 -0.22
C PHE A 29 25.66 7.14 -0.76
N PHE A 30 25.01 8.05 -0.04
CA PHE A 30 24.89 9.45 -0.49
C PHE A 30 26.24 10.18 -0.46
N ALA A 31 27.08 9.94 0.54
CA ALA A 31 28.44 10.49 0.60
C ALA A 31 29.33 10.03 -0.54
N SER A 32 29.11 8.81 -1.06
CA SER A 32 29.81 8.25 -2.22
C SER A 32 29.25 8.72 -3.57
N GLY A 33 28.33 9.70 -3.57
CA GLY A 33 27.76 10.30 -4.79
C GLY A 33 26.47 9.63 -5.27
N GLY A 34 25.88 8.75 -4.49
CA GLY A 34 24.56 8.18 -4.74
C GLY A 34 23.50 9.27 -4.87
N LYS A 35 22.57 9.11 -5.82
CA LYS A 35 21.53 10.12 -6.11
C LYS A 35 20.19 9.81 -5.50
N GLY A 36 19.88 8.53 -5.33
CA GLY A 36 18.63 8.08 -4.75
C GLY A 36 18.60 6.58 -4.57
N MET A 37 17.66 6.08 -3.77
CA MET A 37 17.48 4.66 -3.53
C MET A 37 16.01 4.31 -3.37
N ASN A 38 15.62 3.13 -3.81
CA ASN A 38 14.37 2.52 -3.42
C ASN A 38 14.59 1.70 -2.15
N VAL A 39 13.64 1.79 -1.24
CA VAL A 39 13.68 1.12 0.06
C VAL A 39 12.50 0.16 0.17
N THR A 40 12.80 -1.07 0.57
CA THR A 40 11.79 -2.11 0.79
C THR A 40 11.83 -2.62 2.23
N VAL A 41 11.01 -3.61 2.53
CA VAL A 41 10.97 -4.27 3.85
C VAL A 41 12.38 -4.78 4.22
N PRO A 42 12.83 -4.59 5.48
CA PRO A 42 12.08 -4.03 6.60
C PRO A 42 12.27 -2.50 6.82
N PHE A 43 13.03 -1.81 5.98
CA PHE A 43 13.66 -0.50 6.25
C PHE A 43 12.79 0.73 5.92
N LYS A 44 11.50 0.59 5.58
CA LYS A 44 10.67 1.76 5.19
C LYS A 44 10.42 2.75 6.33
N LEU A 45 10.47 2.31 7.58
CA LEU A 45 10.37 3.17 8.76
C LEU A 45 11.69 3.86 9.04
N ASP A 46 12.81 3.15 8.91
CA ASP A 46 14.16 3.72 9.06
C ASP A 46 14.43 4.78 8.00
N ALA A 47 13.99 4.53 6.76
CA ALA A 47 14.08 5.50 5.67
C ALA A 47 13.25 6.76 5.94
N LYS A 48 12.06 6.62 6.57
CA LYS A 48 11.29 7.77 7.02
C LYS A 48 12.03 8.58 8.08
N ALA A 49 12.64 7.91 9.07
CA ALA A 49 13.40 8.56 10.12
C ALA A 49 14.70 9.21 9.60
N PHE A 50 15.25 8.69 8.52
CA PHE A 50 16.48 9.15 7.89
C PHE A 50 16.27 10.39 6.98
N ALA A 51 15.11 10.57 6.39
CA ALA A 51 14.81 11.67 5.49
C ALA A 51 14.70 13.01 6.24
N ASP A 52 15.33 14.06 5.68
CA ASP A 52 15.24 15.43 6.22
C ASP A 52 13.86 16.03 5.93
N GLN A 53 13.28 15.72 4.76
CA GLN A 53 11.97 16.18 4.35
C GLN A 53 11.14 15.04 3.74
N LEU A 54 9.83 15.08 4.00
CA LEU A 54 8.89 14.07 3.50
C LEU A 54 7.85 14.71 2.58
N THR A 55 7.53 14.03 1.49
CA THR A 55 6.33 14.37 0.72
C THR A 55 5.07 14.15 1.57
N MET A 56 3.97 14.83 1.21
CA MET A 56 2.69 14.66 1.91
C MET A 56 2.26 13.18 1.97
N ARG A 57 2.41 12.45 0.88
CA ARG A 57 2.03 11.03 0.84
C ARG A 57 2.94 10.14 1.71
N ALA A 58 4.22 10.45 1.83
CA ALA A 58 5.11 9.75 2.77
C ALA A 58 4.77 10.06 4.22
N GLN A 59 4.37 11.30 4.53
CA GLN A 59 3.90 11.69 5.86
C GLN A 59 2.64 10.91 6.24
N LEU A 60 1.64 10.86 5.36
CA LEU A 60 0.39 10.13 5.55
C LEU A 60 0.64 8.62 5.64
N ALA A 61 1.47 8.07 4.75
CA ALA A 61 1.86 6.66 4.79
C ALA A 61 2.62 6.29 6.05
N GLY A 62 3.32 7.25 6.68
CA GLY A 62 4.18 7.00 7.82
C GLY A 62 5.39 6.12 7.49
N ALA A 63 5.74 5.98 6.22
CA ALA A 63 6.80 5.13 5.71
C ALA A 63 7.36 5.70 4.40
N VAL A 64 8.63 5.44 4.11
CA VAL A 64 9.32 5.87 2.90
C VAL A 64 9.81 4.66 2.11
N ASN A 65 9.52 4.61 0.81
CA ASN A 65 10.05 3.60 -0.09
C ASN A 65 11.01 4.18 -1.14
N THR A 66 11.20 5.50 -1.16
CA THR A 66 12.06 6.20 -2.11
C THR A 66 12.75 7.35 -1.39
N LEU A 67 14.08 7.38 -1.45
CA LEU A 67 14.91 8.49 -0.97
C LEU A 67 15.67 9.09 -2.14
N TRP A 68 15.84 10.41 -2.15
CA TRP A 68 16.77 11.11 -3.07
C TRP A 68 17.41 12.30 -2.37
N ILE A 69 18.56 12.72 -2.90
CA ILE A 69 19.25 13.91 -2.41
C ILE A 69 19.13 15.04 -3.45
N GLN A 70 18.79 16.22 -2.98
CA GLN A 70 18.74 17.44 -3.79
C GLN A 70 19.25 18.59 -2.93
N ASP A 71 20.23 19.34 -3.45
CA ASP A 71 20.85 20.50 -2.80
C ASP A 71 21.29 20.19 -1.34
N GLY A 72 21.84 18.99 -1.12
CA GLY A 72 22.32 18.54 0.17
C GLY A 72 21.23 18.05 1.13
N THR A 73 19.94 18.15 0.77
CA THR A 73 18.80 17.71 1.55
C THR A 73 18.31 16.34 1.08
N ILE A 74 18.03 15.45 2.02
CA ILE A 74 17.51 14.11 1.73
C ILE A 74 15.98 14.13 1.83
N TYR A 75 15.32 13.85 0.72
CA TYR A 75 13.89 13.77 0.63
C TYR A 75 13.42 12.33 0.68
N GLY A 76 12.25 12.11 1.31
CA GLY A 76 11.59 10.82 1.39
C GLY A 76 10.19 10.84 0.77
N ASP A 77 9.89 9.82 -0.03
CA ASP A 77 8.59 9.63 -0.66
C ASP A 77 8.05 8.21 -0.46
N ASN A 78 6.73 8.07 -0.61
CA ASN A 78 6.09 6.78 -0.70
C ASN A 78 5.30 6.69 -2.00
N THR A 79 5.82 5.89 -2.93
CA THR A 79 5.25 5.73 -4.28
C THR A 79 4.40 4.47 -4.43
N ASP A 80 4.29 3.63 -3.40
CA ASP A 80 3.57 2.35 -3.46
C ASP A 80 2.11 2.55 -3.87
N GLY A 81 1.42 3.49 -3.21
CA GLY A 81 0.01 3.74 -3.49
C GLY A 81 -0.24 4.39 -4.85
N ALA A 82 0.63 5.31 -5.26
CA ALA A 82 0.54 5.89 -6.61
C ALA A 82 0.80 4.85 -7.70
N GLY A 83 1.70 3.90 -7.43
CA GLY A 83 1.98 2.75 -8.29
C GLY A 83 0.76 1.83 -8.41
N LEU A 84 0.17 1.47 -7.28
CA LEU A 84 -1.06 0.65 -7.22
C LEU A 84 -2.20 1.29 -8.04
N VAL A 85 -2.52 2.54 -7.78
CA VAL A 85 -3.61 3.25 -8.48
C VAL A 85 -3.35 3.28 -9.99
N ARG A 86 -2.12 3.58 -10.40
CA ARG A 86 -1.77 3.59 -11.82
C ARG A 86 -1.94 2.22 -12.48
N ASP A 87 -1.55 1.15 -11.80
CA ASP A 87 -1.69 -0.21 -12.30
C ASP A 87 -3.15 -0.63 -12.42
N LEU A 88 -3.98 -0.38 -11.40
CA LEU A 88 -5.41 -0.64 -11.42
C LEU A 88 -6.12 0.08 -12.59
N LEU A 89 -5.83 1.36 -12.78
CA LEU A 89 -6.39 2.14 -13.89
C LEU A 89 -5.91 1.63 -15.26
N ALA A 90 -4.65 1.22 -15.38
CA ALA A 90 -4.09 0.66 -16.61
C ALA A 90 -4.76 -0.69 -16.97
N GLN A 91 -5.23 -1.45 -15.98
CA GLN A 91 -6.01 -2.66 -16.16
C GLN A 91 -7.50 -2.39 -16.42
N GLY A 92 -7.93 -1.14 -16.51
CA GLY A 92 -9.31 -0.74 -16.79
C GLY A 92 -10.23 -0.82 -15.57
N ILE A 93 -9.68 -0.95 -14.36
CA ILE A 93 -10.48 -1.01 -13.12
C ILE A 93 -10.92 0.41 -12.75
N ALA A 94 -12.24 0.65 -12.75
CA ALA A 94 -12.80 1.92 -12.34
C ALA A 94 -12.72 2.07 -10.82
N LEU A 95 -12.05 3.12 -10.34
CA LEU A 95 -11.91 3.41 -8.90
C LEU A 95 -12.93 4.45 -8.42
N HIS A 96 -13.32 5.39 -9.28
CA HIS A 96 -14.32 6.39 -8.96
C HIS A 96 -15.68 5.71 -8.69
N THR A 97 -16.31 6.06 -7.57
CA THR A 97 -17.56 5.48 -7.07
C THR A 97 -17.52 3.97 -6.75
N ALA A 98 -16.36 3.31 -6.87
CA ALA A 98 -16.21 1.90 -6.51
C ALA A 98 -16.35 1.67 -5.00
N ARG A 99 -16.83 0.49 -4.62
CA ARG A 99 -16.73 -0.01 -3.24
C ARG A 99 -15.43 -0.79 -3.12
N ILE A 100 -14.51 -0.31 -2.31
CA ILE A 100 -13.18 -0.89 -2.17
C ILE A 100 -13.02 -1.50 -0.79
N LEU A 101 -12.56 -2.76 -0.73
CA LEU A 101 -12.11 -3.43 0.48
C LEU A 101 -10.60 -3.52 0.47
N LEU A 102 -9.96 -2.97 1.51
CA LEU A 102 -8.53 -3.08 1.75
C LEU A 102 -8.30 -4.01 2.96
N ILE A 103 -7.68 -5.16 2.72
CA ILE A 103 -7.38 -6.15 3.75
C ILE A 103 -5.97 -5.92 4.26
N GLY A 104 -5.86 -5.65 5.56
CA GLY A 104 -4.62 -5.34 6.26
C GLY A 104 -4.58 -3.90 6.77
N ALA A 105 -3.80 -3.68 7.84
CA ALA A 105 -3.56 -2.37 8.45
C ALA A 105 -2.08 -2.15 8.76
N GLY A 106 -1.19 -2.79 7.99
CA GLY A 106 0.26 -2.61 8.06
C GLY A 106 0.75 -1.46 7.19
N GLY A 107 2.08 -1.32 7.08
CA GLY A 107 2.72 -0.26 6.29
C GLY A 107 2.31 -0.26 4.82
N ALA A 108 2.10 -1.42 4.20
CA ALA A 108 1.64 -1.52 2.82
C ALA A 108 0.21 -0.94 2.66
N ALA A 109 -0.73 -1.35 3.52
CA ALA A 109 -2.08 -0.82 3.54
C ALA A 109 -2.09 0.69 3.77
N ARG A 110 -1.34 1.18 4.76
CA ARG A 110 -1.23 2.60 5.06
C ARG A 110 -0.75 3.43 3.87
N GLY A 111 0.19 2.91 3.09
CA GLY A 111 0.75 3.58 1.91
C GLY A 111 -0.23 3.77 0.76
N VAL A 112 -1.30 2.97 0.68
CA VAL A 112 -2.23 2.99 -0.45
C VAL A 112 -3.55 3.72 -0.15
N ILE A 113 -3.90 3.95 1.14
CA ILE A 113 -5.17 4.58 1.53
C ILE A 113 -5.32 5.98 0.92
N GLY A 114 -4.33 6.87 1.10
CA GLY A 114 -4.39 8.22 0.57
C GLY A 114 -4.62 8.26 -0.95
N PRO A 115 -3.76 7.62 -1.76
CA PRO A 115 -3.95 7.51 -3.20
C PRO A 115 -5.28 6.89 -3.65
N LEU A 116 -5.83 5.92 -2.90
CA LEU A 116 -7.17 5.37 -3.19
C LEU A 116 -8.27 6.37 -2.89
N LEU A 117 -8.21 7.08 -1.76
CA LEU A 117 -9.18 8.14 -1.41
C LEU A 117 -9.18 9.28 -2.44
N GLU A 118 -8.03 9.62 -3.01
CA GLU A 118 -7.93 10.63 -4.08
C GLU A 118 -8.69 10.26 -5.34
N GLN A 119 -9.01 8.98 -5.55
CA GLN A 119 -9.85 8.51 -6.66
C GLN A 119 -11.35 8.65 -6.40
N SER A 120 -11.76 9.17 -5.23
CA SER A 120 -13.16 9.34 -4.83
C SER A 120 -14.00 8.06 -4.99
N PRO A 121 -13.59 6.93 -4.39
CA PRO A 121 -14.43 5.74 -4.37
C PRO A 121 -15.72 6.01 -3.57
N LYS A 122 -16.77 5.21 -3.78
CA LYS A 122 -18.00 5.31 -2.99
C LYS A 122 -17.73 5.04 -1.50
N CYS A 123 -16.92 4.02 -1.24
CA CYS A 123 -16.44 3.73 0.11
C CYS A 123 -15.08 3.02 0.05
N LEU A 124 -14.30 3.18 1.12
CA LEU A 124 -13.10 2.41 1.39
C LEU A 124 -13.25 1.76 2.77
N VAL A 125 -13.35 0.44 2.79
CA VAL A 125 -13.42 -0.36 4.02
C VAL A 125 -12.07 -0.96 4.30
N ILE A 126 -11.51 -0.72 5.50
CA ILE A 126 -10.25 -1.29 5.95
C ILE A 126 -10.56 -2.46 6.88
N ALA A 127 -10.26 -3.68 6.45
CA ALA A 127 -10.47 -4.86 7.26
C ALA A 127 -9.15 -5.43 7.78
N ASN A 128 -9.08 -5.70 9.08
CA ASN A 128 -7.87 -6.26 9.68
C ASN A 128 -8.22 -7.21 10.83
N ARG A 129 -7.29 -8.12 11.15
CA ARG A 129 -7.42 -9.04 12.28
C ARG A 129 -7.56 -8.28 13.62
N SER A 130 -6.73 -7.24 13.83
CA SER A 130 -6.88 -6.28 14.94
C SER A 130 -7.68 -5.09 14.42
N THR A 131 -8.91 -4.94 14.90
CA THR A 131 -9.80 -3.83 14.53
C THR A 131 -9.23 -2.48 14.98
N GLU A 132 -8.49 -2.46 16.10
CA GLU A 132 -7.85 -1.27 16.64
C GLU A 132 -6.91 -0.62 15.61
N LYS A 133 -6.08 -1.43 14.93
CA LYS A 133 -5.17 -0.94 13.88
C LYS A 133 -5.91 -0.39 12.67
N ALA A 134 -7.04 -0.99 12.30
CA ALA A 134 -7.88 -0.47 11.22
C ALA A 134 -8.55 0.85 11.64
N ASN A 135 -9.03 0.96 12.89
CA ASN A 135 -9.57 2.19 13.46
C ASN A 135 -8.56 3.33 13.48
N GLU A 136 -7.31 3.05 13.86
CA GLU A 136 -6.22 4.05 13.81
C GLU A 136 -6.04 4.63 12.42
N LEU A 137 -6.06 3.78 11.38
CA LEU A 137 -5.95 4.23 10.00
C LEU A 137 -7.17 5.07 9.58
N VAL A 138 -8.38 4.66 9.95
CA VAL A 138 -9.59 5.45 9.68
C VAL A 138 -9.46 6.84 10.31
N GLN A 139 -8.98 6.96 11.55
CA GLN A 139 -8.78 8.24 12.21
C GLN A 139 -7.73 9.10 11.50
N ILE A 140 -6.58 8.52 11.11
CA ILE A 140 -5.51 9.24 10.42
C ILE A 140 -5.99 9.82 9.08
N PHE A 141 -6.81 9.08 8.34
CA PHE A 141 -7.25 9.47 7.01
C PHE A 141 -8.65 10.12 6.97
N ALA A 142 -9.33 10.29 8.13
CA ALA A 142 -10.68 10.83 8.20
C ALA A 142 -10.83 12.18 7.53
N GLY A 143 -9.86 13.11 7.73
CA GLY A 143 -9.90 14.45 7.12
C GLY A 143 -9.81 14.39 5.59
N LEU A 144 -8.95 13.52 5.05
CA LEU A 144 -8.85 13.32 3.60
C LEU A 144 -10.11 12.65 3.04
N ALA A 145 -10.62 11.61 3.69
CA ALA A 145 -11.86 10.95 3.29
C ALA A 145 -13.04 11.90 3.26
N SER A 146 -13.20 12.74 4.30
CA SER A 146 -14.24 13.78 4.36
C SER A 146 -14.11 14.80 3.23
N SER A 147 -12.90 15.27 2.92
CA SER A 147 -12.66 16.23 1.82
C SER A 147 -12.96 15.66 0.43
N LYS A 148 -12.99 14.34 0.30
CA LYS A 148 -13.28 13.59 -0.94
C LYS A 148 -14.69 12.99 -0.96
N GLU A 149 -15.49 13.24 0.07
CA GLU A 149 -16.84 12.68 0.25
C GLU A 149 -16.89 11.15 0.21
N VAL A 150 -15.82 10.49 0.71
CA VAL A 150 -15.67 9.04 0.73
C VAL A 150 -16.07 8.50 2.10
N ALA A 151 -16.94 7.48 2.14
CA ALA A 151 -17.22 6.72 3.35
C ALA A 151 -16.00 5.85 3.67
N LEU A 152 -15.28 6.16 4.76
CA LEU A 152 -14.13 5.43 5.25
C LEU A 152 -14.49 4.67 6.52
N GLU A 153 -14.42 3.35 6.48
CA GLU A 153 -14.86 2.46 7.56
C GLU A 153 -13.78 1.44 7.93
N SER A 154 -13.85 0.94 9.16
CA SER A 154 -13.06 -0.19 9.64
C SER A 154 -13.94 -1.40 9.93
N ARG A 155 -13.38 -2.60 9.73
CA ARG A 155 -14.02 -3.89 10.02
C ARG A 155 -13.01 -4.85 10.65
N SER A 156 -13.50 -5.81 11.43
CA SER A 156 -12.71 -7.01 11.70
C SER A 156 -12.79 -7.96 10.49
N LEU A 157 -11.82 -8.87 10.34
CA LEU A 157 -11.92 -9.91 9.30
C LEU A 157 -13.14 -10.82 9.53
N LEU A 158 -13.55 -11.04 10.79
CA LEU A 158 -14.73 -11.82 11.13
C LEU A 158 -16.04 -11.12 10.72
N ASP A 159 -16.07 -9.79 10.68
CA ASP A 159 -17.26 -9.06 10.22
C ASP A 159 -17.55 -9.30 8.75
N LEU A 160 -16.53 -9.65 7.94
CA LEU A 160 -16.69 -9.99 6.53
C LEU A 160 -17.45 -11.32 6.31
N GLU A 161 -17.51 -12.18 7.33
CA GLU A 161 -18.24 -13.45 7.30
C GLU A 161 -19.75 -13.27 7.53
N SER A 162 -20.18 -12.09 8.02
CA SER A 162 -21.57 -11.80 8.34
C SER A 162 -22.20 -10.89 7.28
N PRO A 163 -23.25 -11.35 6.56
CA PRO A 163 -23.99 -10.50 5.62
C PRO A 163 -24.60 -9.26 6.27
N GLU A 164 -24.99 -9.34 7.56
CA GLU A 164 -25.55 -8.22 8.30
C GLU A 164 -24.53 -7.09 8.50
N LYS A 165 -23.26 -7.47 8.74
CA LYS A 165 -22.15 -6.53 8.95
C LYS A 165 -21.48 -6.11 7.64
N THR A 166 -21.62 -6.93 6.59
CA THR A 166 -21.11 -6.68 5.25
C THR A 166 -22.27 -6.79 4.26
N PRO A 167 -23.17 -5.78 4.21
CA PRO A 167 -24.45 -5.88 3.51
C PRO A 167 -24.33 -5.74 2.00
N TYR A 168 -23.14 -5.56 1.47
CA TYR A 168 -22.89 -5.41 0.02
C TYR A 168 -21.52 -5.99 -0.35
N PRO A 169 -21.39 -6.55 -1.53
CA PRO A 169 -20.10 -6.94 -2.08
C PRO A 169 -19.27 -5.73 -2.49
N PHE A 170 -17.99 -5.97 -2.75
CA PHE A 170 -17.04 -4.94 -3.16
C PHE A 170 -16.72 -5.08 -4.66
N ASP A 171 -16.50 -3.95 -5.32
CA ASP A 171 -16.07 -3.91 -6.71
C ASP A 171 -14.58 -4.24 -6.85
N LEU A 172 -13.79 -3.88 -5.81
CA LEU A 172 -12.36 -4.17 -5.73
C LEU A 172 -11.99 -4.62 -4.32
N VAL A 173 -11.28 -5.75 -4.22
CA VAL A 173 -10.71 -6.28 -2.98
C VAL A 173 -9.21 -6.31 -3.10
N ILE A 174 -8.51 -5.56 -2.23
CA ILE A 174 -7.04 -5.44 -2.23
C ILE A 174 -6.49 -6.17 -0.99
N ASN A 175 -5.65 -7.17 -1.21
CA ASN A 175 -4.88 -7.80 -0.14
C ASN A 175 -3.55 -7.06 0.06
N ALA A 176 -3.42 -6.35 1.18
CA ALA A 176 -2.21 -5.65 1.61
C ALA A 176 -1.55 -6.33 2.82
N THR A 177 -1.88 -7.59 3.08
CA THR A 177 -1.28 -8.38 4.16
C THR A 177 -0.02 -9.13 3.67
N ALA A 178 0.79 -9.59 4.61
CA ALA A 178 1.93 -10.46 4.34
C ALA A 178 1.54 -11.95 4.15
N ALA A 179 0.25 -12.30 4.22
CA ALA A 179 -0.22 -13.69 4.15
C ALA A 179 0.22 -14.39 2.85
N GLY A 180 0.20 -13.69 1.73
CA GLY A 180 0.66 -14.20 0.45
C GLY A 180 2.15 -14.61 0.42
N LEU A 181 2.99 -14.07 1.30
CA LEU A 181 4.40 -14.48 1.41
C LEU A 181 4.55 -15.92 1.93
N SER A 182 3.60 -16.37 2.78
CA SER A 182 3.54 -17.73 3.35
C SER A 182 2.50 -18.61 2.69
N ASP A 183 2.04 -18.26 1.46
CA ASP A 183 1.00 -18.97 0.71
C ASP A 183 -0.31 -19.19 1.48
N GLN A 184 -0.68 -18.21 2.30
CA GLN A 184 -1.93 -18.17 3.04
C GLN A 184 -2.85 -17.09 2.49
N SER A 185 -4.18 -17.34 2.58
CA SER A 185 -5.17 -16.29 2.35
C SER A 185 -5.56 -15.65 3.68
N PRO A 186 -5.76 -14.32 3.73
CA PRO A 186 -6.28 -13.66 4.92
C PRO A 186 -7.77 -13.88 5.13
N LEU A 187 -8.49 -14.43 4.15
CA LEU A 187 -9.94 -14.59 4.13
C LEU A 187 -10.34 -16.03 4.34
N SER A 188 -11.45 -16.22 5.08
CA SER A 188 -12.14 -17.49 5.16
C SER A 188 -13.04 -17.71 3.92
N PRO A 189 -13.42 -18.97 3.61
CA PRO A 189 -14.40 -19.24 2.56
C PRO A 189 -15.75 -18.53 2.77
N ALA A 190 -16.19 -18.35 4.01
CA ALA A 190 -17.43 -17.64 4.33
C ALA A 190 -17.33 -16.15 3.96
N ALA A 191 -16.21 -15.50 4.24
CA ALA A 191 -15.97 -14.11 3.85
C ALA A 191 -16.01 -13.93 2.33
N LEU A 192 -15.40 -14.85 1.56
CA LEU A 192 -15.37 -14.77 0.09
C LEU A 192 -16.77 -14.68 -0.54
N ILE A 193 -17.71 -15.47 -0.04
CA ILE A 193 -19.10 -15.48 -0.53
C ILE A 193 -19.78 -14.12 -0.35
N ASN A 194 -19.47 -13.42 0.73
CA ASN A 194 -20.11 -12.14 1.07
C ASN A 194 -19.49 -10.95 0.35
N ILE A 195 -18.19 -10.99 0.06
CA ILE A 195 -17.45 -9.82 -0.42
C ILE A 195 -17.27 -9.78 -1.94
N PHE A 196 -17.36 -10.91 -2.65
CA PHE A 196 -17.19 -10.97 -4.09
C PHE A 196 -18.49 -11.17 -4.87
N THR A 197 -18.51 -10.64 -6.08
CA THR A 197 -19.43 -10.98 -7.16
C THR A 197 -18.64 -11.39 -8.40
N PRO A 198 -19.28 -11.97 -9.44
CA PRO A 198 -18.58 -12.28 -10.68
C PRO A 198 -17.93 -11.09 -11.39
N SER A 199 -18.31 -9.85 -11.05
CA SER A 199 -17.75 -8.61 -11.60
C SER A 199 -16.70 -7.96 -10.69
N SER A 200 -16.41 -8.52 -9.53
CA SER A 200 -15.42 -7.99 -8.61
C SER A 200 -14.01 -8.28 -9.08
N PHE A 201 -13.08 -7.37 -8.75
CA PHE A 201 -11.65 -7.58 -8.97
C PHE A 201 -10.95 -7.91 -7.65
N ALA A 202 -10.00 -8.85 -7.70
CA ALA A 202 -9.10 -9.18 -6.62
C ALA A 202 -7.69 -8.73 -6.98
N TYR A 203 -7.03 -7.96 -6.11
CA TYR A 203 -5.67 -7.50 -6.27
C TYR A 203 -4.82 -7.88 -5.07
N ASP A 204 -3.69 -8.55 -5.27
CA ASP A 204 -2.74 -8.86 -4.21
C ASP A 204 -1.50 -7.98 -4.35
N MET A 205 -1.12 -7.30 -3.27
CA MET A 205 0.10 -6.48 -3.25
C MET A 205 1.39 -7.32 -3.18
N VAL A 206 1.30 -8.63 -2.93
CA VAL A 206 2.41 -9.57 -3.11
C VAL A 206 2.49 -9.90 -4.60
N TYR A 207 3.60 -9.55 -5.22
CA TYR A 207 3.84 -9.74 -6.65
C TYR A 207 4.83 -10.88 -6.94
N GLY A 208 4.91 -11.29 -8.23
CA GLY A 208 5.86 -12.29 -8.71
C GLY A 208 5.41 -13.74 -8.55
N LYS A 209 4.22 -13.99 -8.02
CA LYS A 209 3.59 -15.32 -7.94
C LYS A 209 2.08 -15.23 -7.85
N THR A 210 1.37 -16.28 -8.19
CA THR A 210 -0.06 -16.43 -7.88
C THR A 210 -0.21 -16.82 -6.42
N THR A 211 -0.87 -15.98 -5.62
CA THR A 211 -1.06 -16.22 -4.18
C THR A 211 -2.31 -17.04 -3.88
N ALA A 212 -2.40 -17.62 -2.69
CA ALA A 212 -3.59 -18.33 -2.24
C ALA A 212 -4.85 -17.45 -2.26
N PHE A 213 -4.71 -16.14 -1.93
CA PHE A 213 -5.81 -15.18 -2.04
C PHE A 213 -6.30 -15.04 -3.49
N MET A 214 -5.40 -14.90 -4.47
CA MET A 214 -5.76 -14.81 -5.89
C MET A 214 -6.44 -16.10 -6.39
N GLN A 215 -5.94 -17.28 -5.96
CA GLN A 215 -6.53 -18.56 -6.33
C GLN A 215 -7.96 -18.75 -5.77
N GLN A 216 -8.23 -18.22 -4.59
CA GLN A 216 -9.56 -18.30 -3.97
C GLN A 216 -10.55 -17.30 -4.57
N ALA A 217 -10.08 -16.22 -5.17
CA ALA A 217 -10.92 -15.19 -5.78
C ALA A 217 -11.34 -15.54 -7.23
N LEU A 218 -10.78 -16.60 -7.83
CA LEU A 218 -11.13 -17.12 -9.15
C LEU A 218 -12.31 -18.07 -9.07
#